data_ec12653c6cd2065b2de124fe0207a0f5
#
_entry.id   ec12653c6cd2065b2de124fe0207a0f5
#
_cell.length_a   1.000
_cell.length_b   1.000
_cell.length_c   1.000
_cell.angle_alpha   90.00
_cell.angle_beta   90.00
_cell.angle_gamma   90.00
#
_symmetry.space_group_name_H-M   'P 1'
#
loop_
_entity.id
_entity.type
_entity.pdbx_description
1 polymer ?
#
loop_
_entity_poly.entity_id
_entity_poly.type
_entity_poly.pdbx_seq_one_letter_code
_entity_poly.pdbx_strand_id
1 'polypeptide(L)'
;MLRRWLAYALALVGAVAFRVFYTGWLSGLILPVVACLPLLGLLLALPGVLSCRLSLSAPERVERGAAAAWTVTGKSRLGLPLGKVWVKVETVNTLTGQTVRKRVSFFLPGSGQTADVPAPTEHCGLLGSRIVSAWACDCLGLFRLPLFRGKEAQLWVMPLSQAADLPPLPQEEHPGLRPRPGGGPGEDYDPRAYRPGDPLNSIHWKLSAKRDDLVVRETLETVYPLPLLTLDCFGSPEMLDRRLDVLSGTGKALLKQGRPHTIAWAEPVSGELRRFDIAGETDLARCLEAILSQRAPLAGKSILDTHRLGRSIHLTGGDGA
;
A
#
# COMPACT_ATOMS: atom_id res chain seq x y z
N MET A 1 -3.15 -11.79 35.40
CA MET A 1 -2.00 -11.75 36.31
C MET A 1 -2.40 -11.88 37.74
N LEU A 2 -3.30 -11.06 38.25
CA LEU A 2 -3.71 -11.14 39.69
C LEU A 2 -4.04 -12.56 40.16
N ARG A 3 -4.83 -13.34 39.40
CA ARG A 3 -5.16 -14.73 39.74
C ARG A 3 -3.92 -15.64 39.86
N ARG A 4 -2.89 -15.44 39.05
CA ARG A 4 -1.65 -16.25 39.10
C ARG A 4 -0.79 -15.88 40.30
N TRP A 5 -0.71 -14.58 40.59
CA TRP A 5 -0.06 -14.11 41.83
C TRP A 5 -0.79 -14.57 43.07
N LEU A 6 -2.13 -14.60 43.08
CA LEU A 6 -2.92 -15.17 44.18
C LEU A 6 -2.69 -16.68 44.31
N ALA A 7 -2.65 -17.42 43.21
CA ALA A 7 -2.34 -18.84 43.22
C ALA A 7 -0.92 -19.12 43.76
N TYR A 8 0.06 -18.31 43.34
CA TYR A 8 1.42 -18.40 43.88
C TYR A 8 1.49 -18.05 45.36
N ALA A 9 0.81 -17.00 45.82
CA ALA A 9 0.73 -16.61 47.21
C ALA A 9 0.09 -17.74 48.07
N LEU A 10 -0.99 -18.35 47.55
CA LEU A 10 -1.62 -19.49 48.21
C LEU A 10 -0.67 -20.71 48.34
N ALA A 11 0.07 -21.01 47.25
CA ALA A 11 1.06 -22.08 47.26
C ALA A 11 2.21 -21.78 48.23
N LEU A 12 2.65 -20.53 48.32
CA LEU A 12 3.68 -20.13 49.30
C LEU A 12 3.19 -20.26 50.74
N VAL A 13 1.96 -19.78 51.02
CA VAL A 13 1.33 -19.94 52.37
C VAL A 13 1.18 -21.42 52.69
N GLY A 14 0.76 -22.25 51.75
CA GLY A 14 0.69 -23.70 51.92
C GLY A 14 2.06 -24.34 52.24
N ALA A 15 3.12 -23.90 51.53
CA ALA A 15 4.48 -24.37 51.78
C ALA A 15 4.99 -23.97 53.18
N VAL A 16 4.67 -22.75 53.64
CA VAL A 16 4.99 -22.27 54.98
C VAL A 16 4.22 -23.08 56.02
N ALA A 17 2.91 -23.26 55.87
CA ALA A 17 2.11 -24.09 56.79
C ALA A 17 2.64 -25.53 56.85
N PHE A 18 2.96 -26.12 55.70
CA PHE A 18 3.55 -27.45 55.64
C PHE A 18 4.88 -27.52 56.41
N ARG A 19 5.73 -26.49 56.31
CA ARG A 19 6.98 -26.40 57.06
C ARG A 19 6.77 -26.29 58.57
N VAL A 20 5.72 -25.58 58.98
CA VAL A 20 5.40 -25.42 60.46
C VAL A 20 4.84 -26.71 61.07
N PHE A 21 3.93 -27.38 60.37
CA PHE A 21 3.28 -28.59 60.89
C PHE A 21 4.08 -29.86 60.65
N TYR A 22 5.00 -29.89 59.70
CA TYR A 22 5.81 -31.03 59.32
C TYR A 22 7.29 -30.70 59.32
N THR A 23 8.04 -31.07 60.34
CA THR A 23 9.48 -30.79 60.52
C THR A 23 10.37 -31.87 59.88
N GLY A 24 10.11 -32.25 58.64
CA GLY A 24 10.90 -33.22 57.86
C GLY A 24 11.87 -32.57 56.88
N TRP A 25 12.79 -33.35 56.34
CA TRP A 25 13.70 -32.87 55.29
C TRP A 25 12.94 -32.37 54.02
N LEU A 26 11.81 -33.00 53.71
CA LEU A 26 10.99 -32.67 52.56
C LEU A 26 10.38 -31.26 52.66
N SER A 27 9.86 -30.88 53.86
CA SER A 27 9.31 -29.55 54.09
C SER A 27 10.40 -28.46 54.03
N GLY A 28 11.64 -28.83 54.43
CA GLY A 28 12.81 -27.97 54.33
C GLY A 28 13.23 -27.69 52.87
N LEU A 29 12.89 -28.58 51.95
CA LEU A 29 13.22 -28.44 50.53
C LEU A 29 12.10 -27.76 49.73
N ILE A 30 10.84 -28.04 50.03
CA ILE A 30 9.67 -27.49 49.32
C ILE A 30 9.60 -25.97 49.46
N LEU A 31 9.82 -25.44 50.65
CA LEU A 31 9.70 -24.01 50.91
C LEU A 31 10.67 -23.16 50.04
N PRO A 32 11.99 -23.42 50.00
CA PRO A 32 12.90 -22.65 49.13
C PRO A 32 12.62 -22.88 47.64
N VAL A 33 12.21 -24.10 47.25
CA VAL A 33 11.83 -24.37 45.85
C VAL A 33 10.66 -23.48 45.43
N VAL A 34 9.57 -23.45 46.20
CA VAL A 34 8.39 -22.60 45.92
C VAL A 34 8.77 -21.13 45.96
N ALA A 35 9.58 -20.71 46.93
CA ALA A 35 10.03 -19.32 47.04
C ALA A 35 10.89 -18.86 45.83
N CYS A 36 11.73 -19.77 45.30
CA CYS A 36 12.59 -19.48 44.14
C CYS A 36 11.88 -19.58 42.77
N LEU A 37 10.67 -20.17 42.70
CA LEU A 37 9.95 -20.36 41.42
C LEU A 37 9.81 -19.07 40.58
N PRO A 38 9.43 -17.89 41.13
CA PRO A 38 9.32 -16.66 40.33
C PRO A 38 10.66 -16.24 39.76
N LEU A 39 11.73 -16.34 40.55
CA LEU A 39 13.08 -15.98 40.11
C LEU A 39 13.57 -16.93 39.01
N LEU A 40 13.38 -18.23 39.14
CA LEU A 40 13.70 -19.22 38.13
C LEU A 40 12.88 -19.02 36.86
N GLY A 41 11.57 -18.74 36.98
CA GLY A 41 10.71 -18.43 35.85
C GLY A 41 11.18 -17.19 35.06
N LEU A 42 11.61 -16.15 35.79
CA LEU A 42 12.16 -14.93 35.17
C LEU A 42 13.53 -15.21 34.50
N LEU A 43 14.42 -15.93 35.18
CA LEU A 43 15.75 -16.28 34.70
C LEU A 43 15.68 -17.09 33.38
N LEU A 44 14.75 -18.04 33.32
CA LEU A 44 14.53 -18.88 32.14
C LEU A 44 13.86 -18.08 31.00
N ALA A 45 12.97 -17.11 31.31
CA ALA A 45 12.28 -16.32 30.32
C ALA A 45 13.16 -15.23 29.70
N LEU A 46 14.10 -14.63 30.43
CA LEU A 46 14.96 -13.55 29.97
C LEU A 46 15.70 -13.88 28.68
N PRO A 47 16.49 -14.98 28.56
CA PRO A 47 17.20 -15.28 27.32
C PRO A 47 16.23 -15.59 26.17
N GLY A 48 15.06 -16.18 26.45
CA GLY A 48 14.00 -16.39 25.48
C GLY A 48 13.47 -15.07 24.92
N VAL A 49 13.19 -14.10 25.76
CA VAL A 49 12.70 -12.75 25.39
C VAL A 49 13.76 -11.97 24.63
N LEU A 50 15.00 -11.96 25.10
CA LEU A 50 16.11 -11.25 24.46
C LEU A 50 16.44 -11.82 23.07
N SER A 51 16.27 -13.13 22.88
CA SER A 51 16.49 -13.81 21.61
C SER A 51 15.27 -13.78 20.67
N CYS A 52 14.09 -13.44 21.19
CA CYS A 52 12.86 -13.43 20.42
C CYS A 52 12.78 -12.21 19.49
N ARG A 53 12.48 -12.46 18.24
CA ARG A 53 12.19 -11.42 17.24
C ARG A 53 10.81 -11.62 16.66
N LEU A 54 10.05 -10.52 16.63
CA LEU A 54 8.76 -10.47 15.98
C LEU A 54 8.94 -9.85 14.59
N SER A 55 8.33 -10.45 13.58
CA SER A 55 8.21 -9.88 12.24
C SER A 55 6.76 -9.84 11.83
N LEU A 56 6.43 -8.86 11.02
CA LEU A 56 5.12 -8.68 10.41
C LEU A 56 5.29 -8.85 8.91
N SER A 57 4.42 -9.65 8.29
CA SER A 57 4.38 -9.87 6.85
C SER A 57 2.95 -9.91 6.34
N ALA A 58 2.76 -9.61 5.06
CA ALA A 58 1.49 -9.68 4.38
C ALA A 58 1.73 -9.97 2.89
N PRO A 59 0.70 -10.34 2.11
CA PRO A 59 0.77 -10.30 0.66
C PRO A 59 1.04 -8.86 0.20
N GLU A 60 1.67 -8.71 -0.95
CA GLU A 60 2.01 -7.38 -1.48
C GLU A 60 0.76 -6.63 -1.95
N ARG A 61 -0.16 -7.33 -2.61
CA ARG A 61 -1.38 -6.76 -3.19
C ARG A 61 -2.57 -7.67 -2.91
N VAL A 62 -3.72 -7.05 -2.73
CA VAL A 62 -5.00 -7.72 -2.56
C VAL A 62 -6.10 -6.86 -3.19
N GLU A 63 -7.15 -7.50 -3.71
CA GLU A 63 -8.33 -6.77 -4.18
C GLU A 63 -9.17 -6.31 -3.00
N ARG A 64 -9.85 -5.18 -3.15
CA ARG A 64 -10.76 -4.63 -2.15
C ARG A 64 -11.83 -5.65 -1.76
N GLY A 65 -12.05 -5.81 -0.46
CA GLY A 65 -13.01 -6.78 0.08
C GLY A 65 -12.55 -8.22 0.13
N ALA A 66 -11.41 -8.56 -0.49
CA ALA A 66 -10.84 -9.90 -0.37
C ALA A 66 -10.23 -10.12 1.02
N ALA A 67 -10.30 -11.35 1.51
CA ALA A 67 -9.73 -11.70 2.81
C ALA A 67 -8.21 -11.63 2.77
N ALA A 68 -7.63 -10.76 3.60
CA ALA A 68 -6.18 -10.67 3.80
C ALA A 68 -5.87 -10.56 5.29
N ALA A 69 -4.69 -11.00 5.67
CA ALA A 69 -4.25 -10.95 7.04
C ALA A 69 -2.78 -10.53 7.15
N TRP A 70 -2.48 -9.83 8.22
CA TRP A 70 -1.13 -9.59 8.69
C TRP A 70 -0.65 -10.82 9.45
N THR A 71 0.36 -11.49 8.95
CA THR A 71 0.97 -12.65 9.64
C THR A 71 2.06 -12.16 10.57
N VAL A 72 1.78 -12.24 11.87
CA VAL A 72 2.76 -11.98 12.93
C VAL A 72 3.55 -13.25 13.17
N THR A 73 4.85 -13.23 12.90
CA THR A 73 5.75 -14.37 13.14
C THR A 73 6.65 -14.07 14.33
N GLY A 74 6.61 -14.92 15.32
CA GLY A 74 7.54 -14.92 16.46
C GLY A 74 8.59 -16.01 16.30
N LYS A 75 9.87 -15.65 16.34
CA LYS A 75 10.99 -16.62 16.31
C LYS A 75 11.92 -16.38 17.49
N SER A 76 12.19 -17.43 18.29
CA SER A 76 13.23 -17.41 19.30
C SER A 76 14.50 -18.07 18.75
N ARG A 77 15.63 -17.39 18.80
CA ARG A 77 16.93 -17.95 18.33
C ARG A 77 17.42 -19.10 19.20
N LEU A 78 17.11 -19.05 20.50
CA LEU A 78 17.56 -20.05 21.48
C LEU A 78 16.61 -21.23 21.60
N GLY A 79 15.47 -21.23 20.90
CA GLY A 79 14.47 -22.29 21.01
C GLY A 79 13.81 -22.41 22.38
N LEU A 80 14.03 -21.45 23.27
CA LEU A 80 13.45 -21.48 24.62
C LEU A 80 11.96 -21.15 24.56
N PRO A 81 11.11 -21.92 25.26
CA PRO A 81 9.70 -21.68 25.28
C PRO A 81 9.39 -20.39 26.04
N LEU A 82 8.67 -19.51 25.37
CA LEU A 82 8.01 -18.38 26.00
C LEU A 82 6.55 -18.74 26.26
N GLY A 83 6.00 -18.19 27.31
CA GLY A 83 4.59 -18.34 27.61
C GLY A 83 3.71 -17.64 26.56
N LYS A 84 2.57 -17.12 26.98
CA LYS A 84 1.67 -16.41 26.10
C LYS A 84 2.25 -15.06 25.66
N VAL A 85 2.28 -14.83 24.36
CA VAL A 85 2.71 -13.58 23.72
C VAL A 85 1.48 -12.78 23.31
N TRP A 86 1.47 -11.47 23.60
CA TRP A 86 0.44 -10.53 23.13
C TRP A 86 1.10 -9.49 22.24
N VAL A 87 0.51 -9.30 21.10
CA VAL A 87 0.95 -8.30 20.11
C VAL A 87 -0.21 -7.37 19.80
N LYS A 88 0.04 -6.07 19.86
CA LYS A 88 -0.89 -5.03 19.41
C LYS A 88 -0.39 -4.48 18.09
N VAL A 89 -1.18 -4.70 17.06
CA VAL A 89 -0.92 -4.25 15.69
C VAL A 89 -1.78 -3.02 15.41
N GLU A 90 -1.18 -1.99 14.84
CA GLU A 90 -1.84 -0.79 14.34
C GLU A 90 -1.68 -0.75 12.83
N THR A 91 -2.80 -0.65 12.13
CA THR A 91 -2.86 -0.53 10.67
C THR A 91 -3.46 0.84 10.31
N VAL A 92 -2.78 1.56 9.44
CA VAL A 92 -3.20 2.87 8.92
C VAL A 92 -3.41 2.74 7.43
N ASN A 93 -4.57 3.14 6.94
CA ASN A 93 -4.83 3.32 5.52
C ASN A 93 -4.36 4.72 5.11
N THR A 94 -3.39 4.82 4.22
CA THR A 94 -2.81 6.11 3.82
C THR A 94 -3.83 6.97 3.08
N LEU A 95 -4.63 6.38 2.19
CA LEU A 95 -5.60 7.10 1.37
C LEU A 95 -6.72 7.73 2.22
N THR A 96 -7.35 6.93 3.10
CA THR A 96 -8.50 7.38 3.89
C THR A 96 -8.11 7.99 5.23
N GLY A 97 -6.88 7.74 5.72
CA GLY A 97 -6.41 8.14 7.05
C GLY A 97 -7.00 7.31 8.19
N GLN A 98 -7.78 6.28 7.91
CA GLN A 98 -8.37 5.43 8.94
C GLN A 98 -7.30 4.61 9.66
N THR A 99 -7.43 4.52 10.98
CA THR A 99 -6.51 3.75 11.82
C THR A 99 -7.26 2.67 12.58
N VAL A 100 -6.83 1.43 12.42
CA VAL A 100 -7.41 0.26 13.09
C VAL A 100 -6.37 -0.38 13.99
N ARG A 101 -6.74 -0.67 15.24
CA ARG A 101 -5.88 -1.34 16.23
C ARG A 101 -6.47 -2.68 16.61
N LYS A 102 -5.72 -3.75 16.36
CA LYS A 102 -6.11 -5.11 16.72
C LYS A 102 -5.07 -5.73 17.66
N ARG A 103 -5.53 -6.63 18.53
CA ARG A 103 -4.69 -7.37 19.45
C ARG A 103 -4.80 -8.86 19.17
N VAL A 104 -3.65 -9.50 19.03
CA VAL A 104 -3.55 -10.95 18.86
C VAL A 104 -2.71 -11.54 19.98
N SER A 105 -2.97 -12.79 20.33
CA SER A 105 -2.16 -13.52 21.30
C SER A 105 -1.95 -14.96 20.83
N PHE A 106 -0.73 -15.46 21.03
CA PHE A 106 -0.34 -16.81 20.68
C PHE A 106 0.70 -17.33 21.67
N PHE A 107 0.92 -18.62 21.69
CA PHE A 107 1.99 -19.23 22.47
C PHE A 107 3.23 -19.40 21.60
N LEU A 108 4.41 -19.18 22.17
CA LEU A 108 5.67 -19.35 21.47
C LEU A 108 6.46 -20.51 22.08
N PRO A 109 6.27 -21.76 21.60
CA PRO A 109 6.85 -22.96 22.19
C PRO A 109 8.31 -23.22 21.81
N GLY A 110 9.07 -22.19 21.42
CA GLY A 110 10.50 -22.29 21.10
C GLY A 110 10.84 -22.27 19.62
N SER A 111 10.16 -22.99 18.76
CA SER A 111 10.24 -22.87 17.29
C SER A 111 9.27 -21.79 16.80
N GLY A 112 9.51 -21.19 15.64
CA GLY A 112 8.67 -20.10 15.14
C GLY A 112 7.18 -20.41 15.11
N GLN A 113 6.36 -19.48 15.55
CA GLN A 113 4.91 -19.53 15.53
C GLN A 113 4.36 -18.32 14.80
N THR A 114 3.26 -18.52 14.10
CA THR A 114 2.54 -17.47 13.39
C THR A 114 1.17 -17.22 13.99
N ALA A 115 0.70 -16.00 13.89
CA ALA A 115 -0.67 -15.63 14.22
C ALA A 115 -1.17 -14.58 13.25
N ASP A 116 -2.36 -14.79 12.73
CA ASP A 116 -2.95 -13.92 11.71
C ASP A 116 -3.86 -12.87 12.34
N VAL A 117 -3.71 -11.63 11.86
CA VAL A 117 -4.53 -10.49 12.22
C VAL A 117 -5.24 -10.02 10.97
N PRO A 118 -6.57 -10.10 10.87
CA PRO A 118 -7.26 -9.71 9.65
C PRO A 118 -6.99 -8.24 9.32
N ALA A 119 -6.58 -7.97 8.06
CA ALA A 119 -6.36 -6.64 7.53
C ALA A 119 -7.71 -5.98 7.20
N PRO A 120 -7.84 -4.64 7.37
CA PRO A 120 -9.03 -3.91 6.94
C PRO A 120 -8.95 -3.65 5.43
N THR A 121 -9.52 -4.55 4.62
CA THR A 121 -9.53 -4.47 3.15
C THR A 121 -10.81 -3.87 2.59
N GLU A 122 -11.62 -3.22 3.43
CA GLU A 122 -12.92 -2.64 3.08
C GLU A 122 -12.82 -1.49 2.09
N HIS A 123 -11.73 -0.70 2.20
CA HIS A 123 -11.45 0.45 1.35
C HIS A 123 -10.11 0.34 0.65
N CYS A 124 -10.02 0.88 -0.56
CA CYS A 124 -8.79 0.99 -1.31
C CYS A 124 -7.73 1.82 -0.56
N GLY A 125 -6.46 1.58 -0.84
CA GLY A 125 -5.37 2.35 -0.27
C GLY A 125 -4.12 1.55 0.04
N LEU A 126 -3.06 2.25 0.38
CA LEU A 126 -1.86 1.64 0.95
C LEU A 126 -2.06 1.46 2.46
N LEU A 127 -2.14 0.22 2.90
CA LEU A 127 -2.18 -0.12 4.31
C LEU A 127 -0.76 -0.26 4.86
N GLY A 128 -0.38 0.63 5.76
CA GLY A 128 0.84 0.51 6.56
C GLY A 128 0.52 -0.13 7.91
N SER A 129 1.19 -1.20 8.28
CA SER A 129 0.97 -1.88 9.56
C SER A 129 2.24 -1.98 10.38
N ARG A 130 2.12 -1.70 11.69
CA ARG A 130 3.23 -1.76 12.65
C ARG A 130 2.82 -2.41 13.96
N ILE A 131 3.79 -3.02 14.61
CA ILE A 131 3.62 -3.54 15.97
C ILE A 131 3.83 -2.37 16.95
N VAL A 132 2.77 -1.93 17.60
CA VAL A 132 2.83 -0.84 18.60
C VAL A 132 3.39 -1.33 19.93
N SER A 133 2.94 -2.49 20.39
CA SER A 133 3.42 -3.10 21.62
C SER A 133 3.38 -4.62 21.53
N ALA A 134 4.38 -5.24 22.11
CA ALA A 134 4.46 -6.69 22.22
C ALA A 134 5.00 -7.07 23.59
N TRP A 135 4.40 -8.07 24.21
CA TRP A 135 4.73 -8.55 25.55
C TRP A 135 4.68 -10.07 25.58
N ALA A 136 5.63 -10.69 26.23
CA ALA A 136 5.60 -12.11 26.54
C ALA A 136 5.45 -12.34 28.06
N CYS A 137 4.77 -13.40 28.42
CA CYS A 137 4.84 -13.90 29.80
C CYS A 137 5.99 -14.87 29.96
N ASP A 138 6.52 -14.95 31.19
CA ASP A 138 7.32 -16.08 31.61
C ASP A 138 6.50 -17.39 31.63
N CYS A 139 7.15 -18.52 31.81
CA CYS A 139 6.49 -19.84 31.82
C CYS A 139 5.39 -19.96 32.87
N LEU A 140 5.54 -19.31 34.01
CA LEU A 140 4.55 -19.30 35.10
C LEU A 140 3.46 -18.24 34.84
N GLY A 141 3.75 -17.25 34.01
CA GLY A 141 2.86 -16.12 33.70
C GLY A 141 2.72 -15.12 34.83
N LEU A 142 3.71 -15.04 35.72
CA LEU A 142 3.81 -14.07 36.80
C LEU A 142 4.32 -12.72 36.30
N PHE A 143 5.28 -12.72 35.36
CA PHE A 143 5.89 -11.52 34.81
C PHE A 143 5.50 -11.28 33.35
N ARG A 144 5.50 -10.01 32.97
CA ARG A 144 5.35 -9.56 31.57
C ARG A 144 6.62 -8.84 31.15
N LEU A 145 7.23 -9.34 30.10
CA LEU A 145 8.47 -8.81 29.55
C LEU A 145 8.21 -8.22 28.16
N PRO A 146 8.72 -7.01 27.85
CA PRO A 146 8.55 -6.42 26.54
C PRO A 146 9.38 -7.19 25.51
N LEU A 147 8.81 -7.34 24.30
CA LEU A 147 9.50 -7.93 23.17
C LEU A 147 9.99 -6.87 22.20
N PHE A 148 11.10 -7.14 21.50
CA PHE A 148 11.59 -6.30 20.43
C PHE A 148 10.63 -6.31 19.25
N ARG A 149 10.39 -5.12 18.66
CA ARG A 149 9.47 -4.91 17.55
C ARG A 149 10.19 -5.14 16.23
N GLY A 150 9.49 -5.73 15.27
CA GLY A 150 9.96 -5.94 13.91
C GLY A 150 9.73 -4.72 13.01
N LYS A 151 10.10 -4.89 11.74
CA LYS A 151 9.84 -3.90 10.69
C LYS A 151 8.35 -3.74 10.43
N GLU A 152 7.98 -2.57 9.90
CA GLU A 152 6.66 -2.30 9.36
C GLU A 152 6.41 -3.14 8.11
N ALA A 153 5.15 -3.47 7.85
CA ALA A 153 4.72 -4.16 6.65
C ALA A 153 3.68 -3.31 5.91
N GLN A 154 3.66 -3.44 4.59
CA GLN A 154 2.74 -2.72 3.72
C GLN A 154 1.91 -3.71 2.91
N LEU A 155 0.69 -3.31 2.57
CA LEU A 155 -0.26 -4.07 1.76
C LEU A 155 -1.03 -3.10 0.88
N TRP A 156 -1.02 -3.32 -0.43
CA TRP A 156 -1.83 -2.57 -1.37
C TRP A 156 -3.23 -3.18 -1.49
N VAL A 157 -4.25 -2.41 -1.16
CA VAL A 157 -5.65 -2.77 -1.42
C VAL A 157 -6.06 -2.11 -2.72
N MET A 158 -6.10 -2.93 -3.77
CA MET A 158 -6.37 -2.49 -5.14
C MET A 158 -7.88 -2.36 -5.38
N PRO A 159 -8.32 -1.43 -6.24
CA PRO A 159 -9.72 -1.30 -6.62
C PRO A 159 -10.20 -2.53 -7.40
N LEU A 160 -11.49 -2.77 -7.32
CA LEU A 160 -12.17 -3.77 -8.14
C LEU A 160 -12.22 -3.27 -9.59
N SER A 161 -11.98 -4.19 -10.54
CA SER A 161 -12.15 -3.86 -11.95
C SER A 161 -13.62 -4.10 -12.31
N GLN A 162 -14.47 -3.11 -12.05
CA GLN A 162 -15.84 -3.18 -12.55
C GLN A 162 -15.82 -2.86 -14.05
N ALA A 163 -16.56 -3.67 -14.83
CA ALA A 163 -16.78 -3.32 -16.22
C ALA A 163 -17.55 -1.99 -16.25
N ALA A 164 -16.83 -0.91 -16.50
CA ALA A 164 -17.46 0.35 -16.74
C ALA A 164 -18.04 0.31 -18.17
N ASP A 165 -19.30 0.70 -18.32
CA ASP A 165 -19.78 1.12 -19.62
C ASP A 165 -18.85 2.26 -20.05
N LEU A 166 -18.00 1.97 -21.07
CA LEU A 166 -17.07 2.97 -21.57
C LEU A 166 -17.91 4.16 -22.02
N PRO A 167 -17.72 5.33 -21.38
CA PRO A 167 -18.36 6.52 -21.90
C PRO A 167 -17.93 6.67 -23.36
N PRO A 168 -18.82 7.15 -24.25
CA PRO A 168 -18.47 7.32 -25.66
C PRO A 168 -17.19 8.16 -25.72
N LEU A 169 -16.09 7.50 -26.11
CA LEU A 169 -14.83 8.19 -26.31
C LEU A 169 -15.08 9.29 -27.33
N PRO A 170 -14.63 10.52 -27.08
CA PRO A 170 -14.72 11.56 -28.08
C PRO A 170 -14.08 11.01 -29.36
N GLN A 171 -14.89 10.81 -30.40
CA GLN A 171 -14.34 10.48 -31.72
C GLN A 171 -13.51 11.68 -32.13
N GLU A 172 -12.24 11.42 -32.34
CA GLU A 172 -11.31 12.46 -32.74
C GLU A 172 -11.62 12.85 -34.18
N GLU A 173 -12.34 13.97 -34.33
CA GLU A 173 -12.68 14.51 -35.64
C GLU A 173 -11.47 15.13 -36.36
N HIS A 174 -10.42 15.47 -35.60
CA HIS A 174 -9.21 16.08 -36.17
C HIS A 174 -7.93 15.55 -35.53
N PRO A 175 -7.18 14.71 -36.24
CA PRO A 175 -5.84 14.33 -35.79
C PRO A 175 -4.92 15.57 -35.75
N GLY A 176 -4.16 15.67 -34.66
CA GLY A 176 -3.12 16.70 -34.59
C GLY A 176 -1.97 16.38 -35.57
N LEU A 177 -1.49 17.38 -36.28
CA LEU A 177 -0.30 17.26 -37.10
C LEU A 177 0.91 17.71 -36.28
N ARG A 178 1.91 16.85 -36.13
CA ARG A 178 3.16 17.16 -35.42
C ARG A 178 4.36 16.97 -36.36
N PRO A 179 5.37 17.85 -36.29
CA PRO A 179 6.61 17.62 -37.00
C PRO A 179 7.25 16.29 -36.62
N ARG A 180 7.59 15.47 -37.61
CA ARG A 180 8.23 14.18 -37.39
C ARG A 180 9.72 14.38 -37.07
N PRO A 181 10.23 13.98 -35.89
CA PRO A 181 11.64 14.07 -35.57
C PRO A 181 12.49 13.25 -36.56
N GLY A 182 13.48 13.89 -37.22
CA GLY A 182 14.38 13.23 -38.19
C GLY A 182 13.93 13.24 -39.64
N GLY A 183 12.77 13.80 -39.97
CA GLY A 183 12.26 13.88 -41.34
C GLY A 183 11.91 12.50 -41.91
N GLY A 184 11.67 12.42 -43.19
CA GLY A 184 11.39 11.18 -43.92
C GLY A 184 10.36 11.41 -45.04
N PRO A 185 10.09 10.41 -45.88
CA PRO A 185 9.04 10.51 -46.88
C PRO A 185 7.67 10.53 -46.20
N GLY A 186 6.85 11.53 -46.49
CA GLY A 186 5.47 11.67 -46.01
C GLY A 186 4.67 12.48 -47.03
N GLU A 187 3.37 12.22 -47.12
CA GLU A 187 2.47 12.91 -48.07
C GLU A 187 2.13 14.31 -47.57
N ASP A 188 2.02 14.50 -46.26
CA ASP A 188 1.75 15.81 -45.67
C ASP A 188 3.03 16.46 -45.17
N TYR A 189 3.30 17.68 -45.67
CA TYR A 189 4.45 18.47 -45.23
C TYR A 189 4.09 19.96 -45.16
N ASP A 190 4.72 20.64 -44.17
CA ASP A 190 4.65 22.11 -44.07
C ASP A 190 5.99 22.72 -44.49
N PRO A 191 5.99 23.71 -45.40
CA PRO A 191 7.22 24.37 -45.86
C PRO A 191 7.68 25.39 -44.82
N ARG A 192 8.86 25.21 -44.23
CA ARG A 192 9.51 26.17 -43.33
C ARG A 192 10.88 26.62 -43.85
N ALA A 193 11.37 27.71 -43.31
CA ALA A 193 12.73 28.17 -43.61
C ALA A 193 13.79 27.14 -43.12
N TYR A 194 14.84 26.96 -43.86
CA TYR A 194 15.99 26.12 -43.56
C TYR A 194 16.67 26.60 -42.28
N ARG A 195 17.10 25.67 -41.44
CA ARG A 195 17.94 25.90 -40.25
C ARG A 195 19.24 25.12 -40.38
N PRO A 196 20.40 25.70 -39.99
CA PRO A 196 21.65 24.95 -39.98
C PRO A 196 21.50 23.64 -39.20
N GLY A 197 21.80 22.51 -39.87
CA GLY A 197 21.61 21.15 -39.32
C GLY A 197 20.45 20.38 -39.94
N ASP A 198 19.59 21.01 -40.73
CA ASP A 198 18.55 20.30 -41.49
C ASP A 198 19.16 19.45 -42.60
N PRO A 199 18.64 18.22 -42.82
CA PRO A 199 19.16 17.35 -43.88
C PRO A 199 18.88 17.94 -45.27
N LEU A 200 19.90 17.94 -46.14
CA LEU A 200 19.81 18.53 -47.50
C LEU A 200 18.76 17.85 -48.37
N ASN A 201 18.45 16.59 -48.14
CA ASN A 201 17.40 15.84 -48.85
C ASN A 201 15.99 16.31 -48.55
N SER A 202 15.79 17.06 -47.46
CA SER A 202 14.49 17.65 -47.09
C SER A 202 14.24 19.03 -47.76
N ILE A 203 15.21 19.57 -48.48
CA ILE A 203 15.05 20.88 -49.16
C ILE A 203 14.03 20.78 -50.28
N HIS A 204 13.08 21.70 -50.29
CA HIS A 204 12.10 21.84 -51.35
C HIS A 204 12.63 22.75 -52.47
N TRP A 205 13.53 22.22 -53.31
CA TRP A 205 14.25 22.99 -54.34
C TRP A 205 13.36 23.87 -55.21
N LYS A 206 12.20 23.37 -55.62
CA LYS A 206 11.26 24.14 -56.45
C LYS A 206 10.70 25.38 -55.72
N LEU A 207 10.42 25.28 -54.44
CA LEU A 207 9.91 26.41 -53.67
C LEU A 207 11.04 27.35 -53.25
N SER A 208 12.20 26.81 -52.94
CA SER A 208 13.40 27.59 -52.62
C SER A 208 13.82 28.48 -53.80
N ALA A 209 13.84 27.95 -55.02
CA ALA A 209 14.13 28.72 -56.23
C ALA A 209 13.09 29.83 -56.53
N LYS A 210 11.84 29.67 -56.05
CA LYS A 210 10.80 30.70 -56.25
C LYS A 210 10.84 31.78 -55.17
N ARG A 211 11.32 31.47 -53.97
CA ARG A 211 11.36 32.42 -52.83
C ARG A 211 12.73 33.07 -52.62
N ASP A 212 13.72 32.63 -53.38
CA ASP A 212 15.12 33.03 -53.24
C ASP A 212 15.69 32.76 -51.83
N ASP A 213 15.10 31.77 -51.14
CA ASP A 213 15.46 31.37 -49.79
C ASP A 213 15.34 29.84 -49.64
N LEU A 214 16.20 29.24 -48.82
CA LEU A 214 16.16 27.79 -48.63
C LEU A 214 14.93 27.38 -47.80
N VAL A 215 14.06 26.58 -48.41
CA VAL A 215 12.85 26.04 -47.77
C VAL A 215 12.94 24.54 -47.60
N VAL A 216 12.64 24.05 -46.40
CA VAL A 216 12.65 22.63 -46.04
C VAL A 216 11.21 22.11 -45.97
N ARG A 217 11.03 20.87 -46.41
CA ARG A 217 9.79 20.10 -46.18
C ARG A 217 9.85 19.49 -44.80
N GLU A 218 9.07 19.99 -43.86
CA GLU A 218 8.89 19.40 -42.57
C GLU A 218 7.77 18.38 -42.65
N THR A 219 8.13 17.07 -42.65
CA THR A 219 7.15 15.99 -42.72
C THR A 219 6.33 16.01 -41.44
N LEU A 220 5.02 16.00 -41.57
CA LEU A 220 4.07 15.96 -40.48
C LEU A 220 3.63 14.52 -40.28
N GLU A 221 3.56 14.10 -39.01
CA GLU A 221 2.93 12.86 -38.62
C GLU A 221 1.59 13.13 -37.92
N THR A 222 0.62 12.32 -38.24
CA THR A 222 -0.69 12.37 -37.64
C THR A 222 -0.60 11.81 -36.22
N VAL A 223 -0.77 12.66 -35.25
CA VAL A 223 -0.79 12.25 -33.82
C VAL A 223 -2.23 12.32 -33.33
N TYR A 224 -2.75 11.18 -32.95
CA TYR A 224 -4.02 11.12 -32.23
C TYR A 224 -3.77 11.41 -30.75
N PRO A 225 -4.39 12.45 -30.18
CA PRO A 225 -4.25 12.72 -28.76
C PRO A 225 -4.77 11.53 -27.97
N LEU A 226 -4.01 11.12 -26.96
CA LEU A 226 -4.42 10.02 -26.10
C LEU A 226 -5.70 10.41 -25.33
N PRO A 227 -6.67 9.50 -25.19
CA PRO A 227 -7.82 9.73 -24.33
C PRO A 227 -7.37 10.13 -22.92
N LEU A 228 -7.88 11.26 -22.43
CA LEU A 228 -7.55 11.76 -21.10
C LEU A 228 -8.65 11.40 -20.12
N LEU A 229 -8.32 10.51 -19.16
CA LEU A 229 -9.16 10.18 -18.03
C LEU A 229 -8.81 11.07 -16.84
N THR A 230 -9.79 11.67 -16.21
CA THR A 230 -9.58 12.52 -15.03
C THR A 230 -10.42 12.05 -13.86
N LEU A 231 -9.90 12.20 -12.65
CA LEU A 231 -10.63 11.88 -11.43
C LEU A 231 -10.31 12.88 -10.30
N ASP A 232 -11.25 13.02 -9.39
CA ASP A 232 -11.06 13.80 -8.18
C ASP A 232 -10.66 12.89 -7.01
N CYS A 233 -9.52 13.22 -6.37
CA CYS A 233 -8.96 12.47 -5.25
C CYS A 233 -9.40 13.06 -3.90
N PHE A 234 -10.69 13.33 -3.71
CA PHE A 234 -11.29 13.76 -2.45
C PHE A 234 -12.69 13.18 -2.27
N GLY A 235 -13.18 13.14 -1.05
CA GLY A 235 -14.53 12.67 -0.72
C GLY A 235 -14.54 11.58 0.35
N SER A 236 -15.70 10.93 0.54
CA SER A 236 -15.80 9.79 1.46
C SER A 236 -15.03 8.58 0.93
N PRO A 237 -14.61 7.65 1.80
CA PRO A 237 -13.92 6.42 1.38
C PRO A 237 -14.70 5.63 0.32
N GLU A 238 -16.03 5.56 0.45
CA GLU A 238 -16.90 4.85 -0.47
C GLU A 238 -16.95 5.52 -1.86
N MET A 239 -16.95 6.86 -1.89
CA MET A 239 -16.88 7.61 -3.16
C MET A 239 -15.55 7.40 -3.86
N LEU A 240 -14.45 7.44 -3.10
CA LEU A 240 -13.11 7.18 -3.63
C LEU A 240 -13.01 5.76 -4.18
N ASP A 241 -13.54 4.77 -3.47
CA ASP A 241 -13.56 3.39 -3.92
C ASP A 241 -14.28 3.23 -5.26
N ARG A 242 -15.48 3.82 -5.40
CA ARG A 242 -16.25 3.77 -6.65
C ARG A 242 -15.51 4.43 -7.81
N ARG A 243 -14.92 5.61 -7.59
CA ARG A 243 -14.14 6.31 -8.62
C ARG A 243 -12.94 5.50 -9.07
N LEU A 244 -12.22 4.88 -8.12
CA LEU A 244 -11.07 4.04 -8.40
C LEU A 244 -11.47 2.73 -9.11
N ASP A 245 -12.62 2.15 -8.77
CA ASP A 245 -13.16 0.97 -9.46
C ASP A 245 -13.48 1.29 -10.92
N VAL A 246 -14.14 2.41 -11.17
CA VAL A 246 -14.44 2.90 -12.53
C VAL A 246 -13.15 3.21 -13.29
N LEU A 247 -12.18 3.87 -12.66
CA LEU A 247 -10.87 4.15 -13.26
C LEU A 247 -10.15 2.85 -13.66
N SER A 248 -10.07 1.89 -12.74
CA SER A 248 -9.42 0.60 -12.98
C SER A 248 -10.14 -0.18 -14.10
N GLY A 249 -11.47 -0.21 -14.07
CA GLY A 249 -12.28 -0.88 -15.09
C GLY A 249 -12.13 -0.25 -16.47
N THR A 250 -12.26 1.08 -16.56
CA THR A 250 -12.11 1.85 -17.80
C THR A 250 -10.70 1.72 -18.37
N GLY A 251 -9.67 1.88 -17.54
CA GLY A 251 -8.28 1.75 -17.97
C GLY A 251 -7.97 0.36 -18.53
N LYS A 252 -8.40 -0.70 -17.84
CA LYS A 252 -8.24 -2.08 -18.33
C LYS A 252 -9.02 -2.34 -19.63
N ALA A 253 -10.23 -1.78 -19.76
CA ALA A 253 -11.03 -1.95 -20.97
C ALA A 253 -10.38 -1.27 -22.18
N LEU A 254 -9.80 -0.06 -21.99
CA LEU A 254 -9.03 0.63 -23.03
C LEU A 254 -7.79 -0.16 -23.45
N LEU A 255 -7.03 -0.68 -22.47
CA LEU A 255 -5.85 -1.50 -22.75
C LEU A 255 -6.19 -2.79 -23.51
N LYS A 256 -7.31 -3.44 -23.17
CA LYS A 256 -7.81 -4.63 -23.91
C LYS A 256 -8.14 -4.31 -25.37
N GLN A 257 -8.56 -3.07 -25.67
CA GLN A 257 -8.80 -2.58 -27.03
C GLN A 257 -7.50 -2.12 -27.72
N GLY A 258 -6.33 -2.26 -27.10
CA GLY A 258 -5.05 -1.77 -27.62
C GLY A 258 -4.94 -0.24 -27.64
N ARG A 259 -5.73 0.47 -26.84
CA ARG A 259 -5.78 1.93 -26.79
C ARG A 259 -5.00 2.48 -25.61
N PRO A 260 -3.80 3.02 -25.80
CA PRO A 260 -3.10 3.76 -24.75
C PRO A 260 -3.90 5.01 -24.37
N HIS A 261 -3.76 5.46 -23.13
CA HIS A 261 -4.50 6.60 -22.59
C HIS A 261 -3.69 7.31 -21.50
N THR A 262 -4.09 8.54 -21.16
CA THR A 262 -3.48 9.31 -20.08
C THR A 262 -4.45 9.41 -18.91
N ILE A 263 -3.96 9.22 -17.69
CA ILE A 263 -4.72 9.46 -16.46
C ILE A 263 -4.17 10.72 -15.80
N ALA A 264 -5.07 11.61 -15.36
CA ALA A 264 -4.68 12.84 -14.68
C ALA A 264 -5.55 13.08 -13.43
N TRP A 265 -4.88 13.55 -12.37
CA TRP A 265 -5.54 13.99 -11.14
C TRP A 265 -4.80 15.19 -10.53
N ALA A 266 -5.49 15.94 -9.71
CA ALA A 266 -4.87 16.96 -8.88
C ALA A 266 -4.35 16.34 -7.58
N GLU A 267 -3.09 16.55 -7.25
CA GLU A 267 -2.51 16.08 -5.99
C GLU A 267 -3.22 16.78 -4.82
N PRO A 268 -3.78 16.04 -3.84
CA PRO A 268 -4.65 16.62 -2.83
C PRO A 268 -4.02 17.71 -1.94
N VAL A 269 -2.70 17.67 -1.76
CA VAL A 269 -1.97 18.59 -0.89
C VAL A 269 -1.44 19.79 -1.65
N SER A 270 -0.76 19.58 -2.76
CA SER A 270 -0.11 20.64 -3.55
C SER A 270 -1.05 21.30 -4.57
N GLY A 271 -2.10 20.61 -4.97
CA GLY A 271 -2.97 21.02 -6.09
C GLY A 271 -2.30 20.87 -7.47
N GLU A 272 -1.09 20.32 -7.52
CA GLU A 272 -0.38 20.09 -8.78
C GLU A 272 -1.06 19.03 -9.62
N LEU A 273 -1.09 19.29 -10.94
CA LEU A 273 -1.60 18.33 -11.91
C LEU A 273 -0.59 17.19 -12.12
N ARG A 274 -0.97 15.98 -11.73
CA ARG A 274 -0.23 14.76 -12.04
C ARG A 274 -0.81 14.13 -13.30
N ARG A 275 0.06 13.69 -14.20
CA ARG A 275 -0.32 12.96 -15.43
C ARG A 275 0.53 11.71 -15.56
N PHE A 276 -0.14 10.62 -15.95
CA PHE A 276 0.49 9.33 -16.23
C PHE A 276 0.00 8.81 -17.57
N ASP A 277 0.95 8.53 -18.45
CA ASP A 277 0.67 7.88 -19.73
C ASP A 277 0.67 6.37 -19.53
N ILE A 278 -0.40 5.73 -19.94
CA ILE A 278 -0.68 4.32 -19.75
C ILE A 278 -0.62 3.60 -21.08
N ALA A 279 0.44 2.85 -21.29
CA ALA A 279 0.64 2.02 -22.48
C ALA A 279 0.40 0.52 -22.18
N GLY A 280 0.43 0.12 -20.90
CA GLY A 280 0.27 -1.27 -20.49
C GLY A 280 -0.29 -1.42 -19.06
N GLU A 281 -0.58 -2.67 -18.68
CA GLU A 281 -1.14 -2.98 -17.34
C GLU A 281 -0.18 -2.60 -16.21
N THR A 282 1.12 -2.70 -16.44
CA THR A 282 2.14 -2.30 -15.45
C THR A 282 2.11 -0.81 -15.16
N ASP A 283 1.85 0.01 -16.19
CA ASP A 283 1.76 1.46 -16.04
C ASP A 283 0.49 1.84 -15.30
N LEU A 284 -0.63 1.16 -15.60
CA LEU A 284 -1.89 1.34 -14.89
C LEU A 284 -1.73 0.97 -13.40
N ALA A 285 -1.05 -0.13 -13.10
CA ALA A 285 -0.80 -0.53 -11.71
C ALA A 285 0.04 0.52 -10.97
N ARG A 286 1.11 1.04 -11.58
CA ARG A 286 1.94 2.11 -10.99
C ARG A 286 1.15 3.41 -10.78
N CYS A 287 0.30 3.77 -11.73
CA CYS A 287 -0.57 4.93 -11.61
C CYS A 287 -1.53 4.78 -10.43
N LEU A 288 -2.19 3.63 -10.30
CA LEU A 288 -3.06 3.33 -9.16
C LEU A 288 -2.29 3.37 -7.83
N GLU A 289 -1.10 2.78 -7.75
CA GLU A 289 -0.25 2.86 -6.56
C GLU A 289 0.12 4.30 -6.19
N ALA A 290 0.42 5.14 -7.18
CA ALA A 290 0.70 6.56 -6.97
C ALA A 290 -0.51 7.30 -6.37
N ILE A 291 -1.72 6.99 -6.82
CA ILE A 291 -2.95 7.57 -6.27
C ILE A 291 -3.22 7.03 -4.86
N LEU A 292 -3.12 5.71 -4.65
CA LEU A 292 -3.41 5.04 -3.37
C LEU A 292 -2.43 5.39 -2.25
N SER A 293 -1.22 5.86 -2.59
CA SER A 293 -0.20 6.31 -1.63
C SER A 293 -0.43 7.72 -1.09
N GLN A 294 -1.33 8.49 -1.69
CA GLN A 294 -1.66 9.85 -1.29
C GLN A 294 -2.77 9.84 -0.24
N ARG A 295 -2.83 10.91 0.56
CA ARG A 295 -3.93 11.10 1.51
C ARG A 295 -5.02 11.93 0.86
N ALA A 296 -6.21 11.36 0.72
CA ALA A 296 -7.37 12.05 0.19
C ALA A 296 -8.08 12.86 1.30
N PRO A 297 -8.33 14.16 1.12
CA PRO A 297 -9.15 14.94 2.02
C PRO A 297 -10.65 14.62 1.80
N LEU A 298 -11.48 14.92 2.82
CA LEU A 298 -12.92 14.74 2.70
C LEU A 298 -13.58 15.72 1.72
N ALA A 299 -12.97 16.90 1.52
CA ALA A 299 -13.44 17.92 0.60
C ALA A 299 -12.28 18.52 -0.17
N GLY A 300 -12.49 18.87 -1.43
CA GLY A 300 -11.50 19.45 -2.32
C GLY A 300 -12.16 20.21 -3.46
N LYS A 301 -11.36 20.84 -4.31
CA LYS A 301 -11.83 21.43 -5.56
C LYS A 301 -11.69 20.42 -6.69
N SER A 302 -12.67 20.37 -7.57
CA SER A 302 -12.56 19.48 -8.74
C SER A 302 -11.38 19.86 -9.63
N ILE A 303 -10.76 18.86 -10.23
CA ILE A 303 -9.70 19.07 -11.21
C ILE A 303 -10.19 19.89 -12.41
N LEU A 304 -11.46 19.77 -12.76
CA LEU A 304 -12.08 20.52 -13.85
C LEU A 304 -12.19 22.02 -13.56
N ASP A 305 -12.34 22.39 -12.28
CA ASP A 305 -12.44 23.80 -11.86
C ASP A 305 -11.04 24.45 -11.72
N THR A 306 -10.02 23.64 -11.43
CA THR A 306 -8.67 24.14 -11.12
C THR A 306 -7.75 24.15 -12.33
N HIS A 307 -7.97 23.25 -13.28
CA HIS A 307 -7.10 23.08 -14.44
C HIS A 307 -7.89 23.12 -15.75
N ARG A 308 -7.41 23.90 -16.71
CA ARG A 308 -7.94 23.86 -18.09
C ARG A 308 -7.42 22.59 -18.76
N LEU A 309 -8.20 21.54 -18.66
CA LEU A 309 -7.98 20.29 -19.36
C LEU A 309 -8.73 20.36 -20.68
N GLY A 310 -8.10 19.95 -21.78
CA GLY A 310 -8.80 19.80 -23.04
C GLY A 310 -9.95 18.79 -22.94
N ARG A 311 -10.32 18.16 -24.05
CA ARG A 311 -11.33 17.09 -24.01
C ARG A 311 -10.85 15.96 -23.07
N SER A 312 -11.55 15.76 -21.96
CA SER A 312 -11.25 14.73 -20.96
C SER A 312 -12.54 14.00 -20.53
N ILE A 313 -12.40 12.76 -20.16
CA ILE A 313 -13.48 11.97 -19.57
C ILE A 313 -13.29 12.05 -18.05
N HIS A 314 -14.20 12.77 -17.40
CA HIS A 314 -14.19 12.88 -15.95
C HIS A 314 -14.95 11.72 -15.30
N LEU A 315 -14.26 10.99 -14.38
CA LEU A 315 -14.81 9.82 -13.73
C LEU A 315 -15.49 10.23 -12.42
N THR A 316 -16.81 10.24 -12.40
CA THR A 316 -17.62 10.68 -11.25
C THR A 316 -18.01 9.55 -10.28
N GLY A 317 -17.64 8.29 -10.56
CA GLY A 317 -17.96 7.17 -9.67
C GLY A 317 -19.45 6.79 -9.59
N GLY A 318 -20.23 7.19 -10.58
CA GLY A 318 -21.64 6.78 -10.69
C GLY A 318 -22.61 7.55 -9.79
N ASP A 319 -22.29 8.78 -9.39
CA ASP A 319 -23.29 9.73 -8.88
C ASP A 319 -24.19 10.14 -10.06
N GLY A 320 -24.91 9.16 -10.58
CA GLY A 320 -25.89 9.33 -11.61
C GLY A 320 -27.18 9.85 -11.00
N ALA A 321 -27.60 11.01 -11.52
CA ALA A 321 -28.91 11.63 -11.50
C ALA A 321 -29.60 11.78 -10.14
#